data_ca0c10c502541e6a7f1c922c367e71cc
#
_entry.id   ca0c10c502541e6a7f1c922c367e71cc
#
_cell.length_a   1.000
_cell.length_b   1.000
_cell.length_c   1.000
_cell.angle_alpha   90.00
_cell.angle_beta   90.00
_cell.angle_gamma   90.00
#
_symmetry.space_group_name_H-M   'P 1'
#
loop_
_entity.id
_entity.type
_entity.pdbx_description
1 polymer ?
#
loop_
_entity_poly.entity_id
_entity_poly.type
_entity_poly.pdbx_seq_one_letter_code
_entity_poly.pdbx_strand_id
1 'polypeptide(L)'
;MRQTLSIAMIAMNEEANLPRTLESVRWADEIIVVDSGSKDRTVEIAQSFGAKTSYHPFGGHGEQKNVALDLCTCDWIFLLDADEVLTPELQQQLQHLLACEGGRAPEFGAYWIPRLNLYFGRWIRHGGFYPDHKLRLFRRGAARLSEGVGPHSTPQFAGPRGKLKGDMLHYAYPTMAVYLEHMNRYSNEIAQLLAARGRTSTSLAAFLLNAVANPVATFIYNYFFRLGFLDGREGLTLHINHSVYIHWKFVKAWRLGLGKQ
;
A
#
# COMPACT_ATOMS: atom_id res chain seq x y z
N MET A 1 -5.27 -28.67 13.41
CA MET A 1 -4.38 -28.79 12.22
C MET A 1 -3.85 -27.41 11.88
N ARG A 2 -2.58 -27.30 11.49
CA ARG A 2 -1.97 -26.05 10.99
C ARG A 2 -2.72 -25.57 9.74
N GLN A 3 -2.98 -24.29 9.65
CA GLN A 3 -3.52 -23.65 8.44
C GLN A 3 -2.38 -23.27 7.49
N THR A 4 -2.59 -23.40 6.20
CA THR A 4 -1.60 -23.08 5.17
C THR A 4 -1.71 -21.66 4.67
N LEU A 5 -0.58 -21.10 4.15
CA LEU A 5 -0.47 -19.69 3.74
C LEU A 5 0.07 -19.57 2.32
N SER A 6 -0.70 -18.89 1.45
CA SER A 6 -0.23 -18.36 0.17
C SER A 6 0.17 -16.89 0.33
N ILE A 7 1.31 -16.51 -0.24
CA ILE A 7 1.67 -15.12 -0.49
C ILE A 7 1.21 -14.77 -1.91
N ALA A 8 0.35 -13.76 -2.04
CA ALA A 8 -0.10 -13.22 -3.32
C ALA A 8 0.62 -11.90 -3.62
N MET A 9 1.34 -11.83 -4.73
CA MET A 9 2.15 -10.68 -5.11
C MET A 9 1.94 -10.32 -6.57
N ILE A 10 2.01 -9.03 -6.88
CA ILE A 10 2.12 -8.50 -8.24
C ILE A 10 3.48 -7.82 -8.40
N ALA A 11 4.08 -7.93 -9.58
CA ALA A 11 5.38 -7.33 -9.85
C ALA A 11 5.47 -6.77 -11.27
N MET A 12 6.30 -5.71 -11.42
CA MET A 12 6.73 -5.17 -12.71
C MET A 12 8.03 -4.41 -12.54
N ASN A 13 9.16 -4.95 -13.02
CA ASN A 13 10.51 -4.39 -12.92
C ASN A 13 10.93 -4.14 -11.45
N GLU A 14 10.89 -5.20 -10.64
CA GLU A 14 11.16 -5.16 -9.19
C GLU A 14 12.44 -5.95 -8.80
N GLU A 15 13.40 -6.15 -9.73
CA GLU A 15 14.61 -6.92 -9.47
C GLU A 15 15.41 -6.41 -8.25
N ALA A 16 15.35 -5.10 -7.96
CA ALA A 16 16.06 -4.49 -6.84
C ALA A 16 15.37 -4.75 -5.47
N ASN A 17 14.05 -4.91 -5.46
CA ASN A 17 13.25 -5.05 -4.24
C ASN A 17 12.94 -6.52 -3.92
N LEU A 18 12.63 -7.29 -4.95
CA LEU A 18 12.07 -8.63 -4.84
C LEU A 18 12.90 -9.63 -4.01
N PRO A 19 14.25 -9.65 -4.06
CA PRO A 19 15.03 -10.59 -3.24
C PRO A 19 14.77 -10.45 -1.74
N ARG A 20 14.77 -9.23 -1.20
CA ARG A 20 14.52 -9.00 0.24
C ARG A 20 13.07 -9.30 0.64
N THR A 21 12.12 -9.02 -0.27
CA THR A 21 10.70 -9.29 -0.05
C THR A 21 10.47 -10.80 0.03
N LEU A 22 10.95 -11.55 -0.96
CA LEU A 22 10.80 -13.01 -1.02
C LEU A 22 11.52 -13.73 0.13
N GLU A 23 12.71 -13.26 0.54
CA GLU A 23 13.40 -13.82 1.71
C GLU A 23 12.55 -13.71 2.97
N SER A 24 11.82 -12.62 3.16
CA SER A 24 10.96 -12.41 4.35
C SER A 24 9.74 -13.33 4.40
N VAL A 25 9.39 -13.98 3.29
CA VAL A 25 8.21 -14.86 3.18
C VAL A 25 8.56 -16.29 2.75
N ARG A 26 9.84 -16.65 2.69
CA ARG A 26 10.33 -17.96 2.23
C ARG A 26 9.76 -19.14 3.02
N TRP A 27 9.32 -18.90 4.24
CA TRP A 27 8.70 -19.90 5.11
C TRP A 27 7.22 -20.19 4.78
N ALA A 28 6.59 -19.42 3.89
CA ALA A 28 5.20 -19.63 3.46
C ALA A 28 5.06 -20.94 2.65
N ASP A 29 3.84 -21.50 2.65
CA ASP A 29 3.58 -22.77 1.95
C ASP A 29 3.52 -22.59 0.42
N GLU A 30 3.15 -21.38 -0.03
CA GLU A 30 3.01 -21.03 -1.43
C GLU A 30 3.34 -19.56 -1.67
N ILE A 31 4.06 -19.25 -2.73
CA ILE A 31 4.32 -17.89 -3.21
C ILE A 31 3.86 -17.80 -4.65
N ILE A 32 2.93 -16.87 -4.92
CA ILE A 32 2.41 -16.54 -6.26
C ILE A 32 2.89 -15.15 -6.62
N VAL A 33 3.53 -15.01 -7.78
CA VAL A 33 3.95 -13.72 -8.34
C VAL A 33 3.31 -13.55 -9.72
N VAL A 34 2.41 -12.57 -9.84
CA VAL A 34 1.82 -12.20 -11.13
C VAL A 34 2.62 -11.05 -11.72
N ASP A 35 3.32 -11.34 -12.82
CA ASP A 35 4.15 -10.39 -13.54
C ASP A 35 3.35 -9.65 -14.62
N SER A 36 3.57 -8.34 -14.74
CA SER A 36 2.89 -7.49 -15.72
C SER A 36 3.70 -7.23 -16.99
N GLY A 37 4.76 -8.01 -17.22
CA GLY A 37 5.66 -7.88 -18.38
C GLY A 37 6.99 -7.20 -18.03
N SER A 38 7.63 -7.63 -16.94
CA SER A 38 8.96 -7.18 -16.55
C SER A 38 10.00 -7.43 -17.64
N LYS A 39 10.92 -6.48 -17.79
CA LYS A 39 12.04 -6.50 -18.75
C LYS A 39 13.39 -6.71 -18.06
N ASP A 40 13.40 -6.74 -16.75
CA ASP A 40 14.53 -7.00 -15.88
C ASP A 40 14.52 -8.44 -15.36
N ARG A 41 15.31 -8.76 -14.34
CA ARG A 41 15.41 -10.12 -13.78
C ARG A 41 14.30 -10.47 -12.78
N THR A 42 13.21 -9.71 -12.71
CA THR A 42 12.11 -9.92 -11.74
C THR A 42 11.61 -11.37 -11.76
N VAL A 43 11.26 -11.91 -12.93
CA VAL A 43 10.69 -13.26 -13.07
C VAL A 43 11.73 -14.34 -12.71
N GLU A 44 12.98 -14.20 -13.17
CA GLU A 44 14.09 -15.09 -12.83
C GLU A 44 14.31 -15.17 -11.32
N ILE A 45 14.33 -14.01 -10.65
CA ILE A 45 14.47 -13.91 -9.20
C ILE A 45 13.31 -14.60 -8.50
N ALA A 46 12.06 -14.32 -8.89
CA ALA A 46 10.89 -14.96 -8.29
C ALA A 46 10.99 -16.50 -8.35
N GLN A 47 11.34 -17.03 -9.51
CA GLN A 47 11.50 -18.48 -9.72
C GLN A 47 12.64 -19.07 -8.88
N SER A 48 13.74 -18.35 -8.70
CA SER A 48 14.87 -18.80 -7.87
C SER A 48 14.51 -18.97 -6.39
N PHE A 49 13.47 -18.27 -5.90
CA PHE A 49 12.89 -18.43 -4.57
C PHE A 49 11.78 -19.46 -4.49
N GLY A 50 11.50 -20.20 -5.60
CA GLY A 50 10.44 -21.21 -5.67
C GLY A 50 9.04 -20.62 -5.86
N ALA A 51 8.90 -19.35 -6.20
CA ALA A 51 7.61 -18.76 -6.49
C ALA A 51 7.01 -19.29 -7.80
N LYS A 52 5.71 -19.53 -7.81
CA LYS A 52 4.93 -19.79 -9.03
C LYS A 52 4.68 -18.45 -9.71
N THR A 53 5.21 -18.27 -10.91
CA THR A 53 5.06 -17.05 -11.70
C THR A 53 3.98 -17.20 -12.76
N SER A 54 3.18 -16.16 -12.97
CA SER A 54 2.18 -16.06 -14.03
C SER A 54 2.26 -14.70 -14.70
N TYR A 55 2.14 -14.67 -16.02
CA TYR A 55 2.03 -13.40 -16.76
C TYR A 55 0.57 -12.98 -16.86
N HIS A 56 0.29 -11.70 -16.58
CA HIS A 56 -1.00 -11.08 -16.86
C HIS A 56 -0.76 -9.62 -17.27
N PRO A 57 -1.28 -9.15 -18.43
CA PRO A 57 -1.11 -7.76 -18.84
C PRO A 57 -1.74 -6.82 -17.81
N PHE A 58 -1.12 -5.66 -17.58
CA PHE A 58 -1.59 -4.75 -16.55
C PHE A 58 -2.90 -4.06 -16.96
N GLY A 59 -4.01 -4.45 -16.35
CA GLY A 59 -5.33 -3.83 -16.49
C GLY A 59 -5.69 -2.89 -15.33
N GLY A 60 -4.84 -2.85 -14.29
CA GLY A 60 -5.04 -2.06 -13.08
C GLY A 60 -4.64 -2.82 -11.82
N HIS A 61 -4.28 -2.09 -10.75
CA HIS A 61 -3.81 -2.73 -9.50
C HIS A 61 -4.84 -3.68 -8.87
N GLY A 62 -6.14 -3.34 -8.92
CA GLY A 62 -7.20 -4.19 -8.35
C GLY A 62 -7.36 -5.49 -9.12
N GLU A 63 -7.43 -5.42 -10.46
CA GLU A 63 -7.52 -6.56 -11.35
C GLU A 63 -6.30 -7.48 -11.18
N GLN A 64 -5.09 -6.91 -11.28
CA GLN A 64 -3.85 -7.65 -11.18
C GLN A 64 -3.73 -8.41 -9.84
N LYS A 65 -4.09 -7.74 -8.73
CA LYS A 65 -4.12 -8.38 -7.40
C LYS A 65 -5.18 -9.46 -7.31
N ASN A 66 -6.36 -9.28 -7.91
CA ASN A 66 -7.39 -10.31 -7.95
C ASN A 66 -6.92 -11.56 -8.70
N VAL A 67 -6.20 -11.40 -9.82
CA VAL A 67 -5.57 -12.53 -10.54
C VAL A 67 -4.61 -13.29 -9.63
N ALA A 68 -3.78 -12.58 -8.86
CA ALA A 68 -2.88 -13.23 -7.90
C ALA A 68 -3.64 -13.97 -6.79
N LEU A 69 -4.75 -13.41 -6.28
CA LEU A 69 -5.61 -14.06 -5.28
C LEU A 69 -6.25 -15.35 -5.83
N ASP A 70 -6.67 -15.35 -7.10
CA ASP A 70 -7.32 -16.50 -7.74
C ASP A 70 -6.39 -17.69 -7.96
N LEU A 71 -5.08 -17.43 -8.09
CA LEU A 71 -4.05 -18.46 -8.23
C LEU A 71 -3.64 -19.10 -6.90
N CYS A 72 -4.01 -18.51 -5.75
CA CYS A 72 -3.69 -19.02 -4.42
C CYS A 72 -4.49 -20.26 -4.05
N THR A 73 -3.82 -21.28 -3.50
CA THR A 73 -4.45 -22.57 -3.17
C THR A 73 -4.56 -22.86 -1.66
N CYS A 74 -3.81 -22.15 -0.81
CA CYS A 74 -3.78 -22.33 0.64
C CYS A 74 -5.04 -21.80 1.36
N ASP A 75 -5.18 -22.11 2.66
CA ASP A 75 -6.32 -21.71 3.50
C ASP A 75 -6.39 -20.19 3.70
N TRP A 76 -5.22 -19.57 3.80
CA TRP A 76 -5.04 -18.13 4.00
C TRP A 76 -4.21 -17.50 2.90
N ILE A 77 -4.49 -16.23 2.63
CA ILE A 77 -3.73 -15.42 1.68
C ILE A 77 -3.18 -14.19 2.41
N PHE A 78 -1.88 -13.95 2.25
CA PHE A 78 -1.26 -12.68 2.59
C PHE A 78 -0.96 -11.91 1.29
N LEU A 79 -1.64 -10.79 1.09
CA LEU A 79 -1.41 -9.91 -0.05
C LEU A 79 -0.22 -9.01 0.25
N LEU A 80 0.88 -9.16 -0.49
CA LEU A 80 2.15 -8.46 -0.29
C LEU A 80 2.55 -7.74 -1.57
N ASP A 81 3.00 -6.50 -1.47
CA ASP A 81 3.58 -5.77 -2.60
C ASP A 81 5.09 -6.10 -2.73
N ALA A 82 5.65 -6.01 -3.94
CA ALA A 82 7.03 -6.47 -4.22
C ALA A 82 8.13 -5.65 -3.52
N ASP A 83 7.77 -4.49 -2.96
CA ASP A 83 8.63 -3.59 -2.18
C ASP A 83 8.32 -3.58 -0.68
N GLU A 84 7.53 -4.58 -0.22
CA GLU A 84 7.17 -4.75 1.20
C GLU A 84 7.88 -5.96 1.81
N VAL A 85 8.30 -5.86 3.08
CA VAL A 85 9.06 -6.89 3.81
C VAL A 85 8.40 -7.14 5.17
N LEU A 86 8.19 -8.40 5.52
CA LEU A 86 7.68 -8.77 6.84
C LEU A 86 8.80 -8.74 7.88
N THR A 87 8.59 -8.00 8.98
CA THR A 87 9.53 -8.07 10.11
C THR A 87 9.54 -9.45 10.75
N PRO A 88 10.63 -9.87 11.42
CA PRO A 88 10.67 -11.15 12.15
C PRO A 88 9.52 -11.28 13.16
N GLU A 89 9.12 -10.19 13.80
CA GLU A 89 7.98 -10.18 14.73
C GLU A 89 6.67 -10.51 14.00
N LEU A 90 6.41 -9.91 12.84
CA LEU A 90 5.22 -10.21 12.05
C LEU A 90 5.23 -11.66 11.55
N GLN A 91 6.37 -12.16 11.10
CA GLN A 91 6.51 -13.56 10.67
C GLN A 91 6.17 -14.52 11.82
N GLN A 92 6.68 -14.30 13.02
CA GLN A 92 6.38 -15.11 14.20
C GLN A 92 4.90 -15.06 14.57
N GLN A 93 4.29 -13.87 14.54
CA GLN A 93 2.85 -13.73 14.80
C GLN A 93 1.99 -14.47 13.79
N LEU A 94 2.35 -14.43 12.50
CA LEU A 94 1.66 -15.17 11.44
C LEU A 94 1.80 -16.68 11.63
N GLN A 95 3.01 -17.17 11.89
CA GLN A 95 3.28 -18.60 12.12
C GLN A 95 2.50 -19.11 13.35
N HIS A 96 2.49 -18.35 14.45
CA HIS A 96 1.74 -18.70 15.65
C HIS A 96 0.23 -18.71 15.40
N LEU A 97 -0.28 -17.68 14.72
CA LEU A 97 -1.72 -17.58 14.36
C LEU A 97 -2.17 -18.78 13.53
N LEU A 98 -1.36 -19.19 12.55
CA LEU A 98 -1.68 -20.27 11.62
C LEU A 98 -1.37 -21.68 12.17
N ALA A 99 -0.54 -21.78 13.20
CA ALA A 99 -0.27 -23.05 13.88
C ALA A 99 -1.50 -23.61 14.57
N CYS A 100 -2.51 -22.78 14.88
CA CYS A 100 -3.73 -23.17 15.60
C CYS A 100 -3.42 -23.88 16.93
N GLU A 101 -2.45 -23.35 17.69
CA GLU A 101 -2.03 -23.94 18.96
C GLU A 101 -3.20 -24.07 19.92
N GLY A 102 -3.26 -25.22 20.62
CA GLY A 102 -4.39 -25.54 21.50
C GLY A 102 -5.70 -25.85 20.77
N GLY A 103 -5.66 -26.11 19.44
CA GLY A 103 -6.85 -26.45 18.64
C GLY A 103 -7.74 -25.27 18.30
N ARG A 104 -7.32 -24.03 18.59
CA ARG A 104 -8.08 -22.83 18.30
C ARG A 104 -7.75 -22.30 16.90
N ALA A 105 -8.77 -22.28 16.03
CA ALA A 105 -8.65 -21.58 14.75
C ALA A 105 -8.51 -20.04 14.96
N PRO A 106 -7.91 -19.29 13.99
CA PRO A 106 -7.91 -17.84 14.04
C PRO A 106 -9.30 -17.26 14.26
N GLU A 107 -9.43 -16.35 15.23
CA GLU A 107 -10.70 -15.77 15.68
C GLU A 107 -11.41 -14.96 14.58
N PHE A 108 -10.61 -14.25 13.74
CA PHE A 108 -11.12 -13.39 12.69
C PHE A 108 -10.83 -13.99 11.31
N GLY A 109 -11.66 -13.67 10.32
CA GLY A 109 -11.46 -14.07 8.92
C GLY A 109 -10.49 -13.18 8.15
N ALA A 110 -10.09 -12.03 8.72
CA ALA A 110 -9.11 -11.12 8.13
C ALA A 110 -8.39 -10.29 9.20
N TYR A 111 -7.17 -9.79 8.88
CA TYR A 111 -6.34 -9.04 9.82
C TYR A 111 -5.71 -7.81 9.16
N TRP A 112 -5.73 -6.71 9.92
CA TRP A 112 -5.00 -5.49 9.64
C TRP A 112 -3.55 -5.63 10.08
N ILE A 113 -2.63 -5.20 9.22
CA ILE A 113 -1.19 -5.19 9.46
C ILE A 113 -0.71 -3.75 9.45
N PRO A 114 0.04 -3.28 10.46
CA PRO A 114 0.66 -1.96 10.45
C PRO A 114 1.78 -1.94 9.41
N ARG A 115 1.77 -0.90 8.56
CA ARG A 115 2.81 -0.68 7.55
C ARG A 115 3.66 0.50 7.97
N LEU A 116 4.97 0.29 8.00
CA LEU A 116 5.97 1.30 8.30
C LEU A 116 6.69 1.69 7.01
N ASN A 117 6.60 2.97 6.63
CA ASN A 117 7.11 3.45 5.35
C ASN A 117 8.51 4.03 5.49
N LEU A 118 9.41 3.63 4.57
CA LEU A 118 10.74 4.21 4.43
C LEU A 118 10.65 5.45 3.52
N TYR A 119 11.19 6.56 4.00
CA TYR A 119 11.27 7.81 3.27
C TYR A 119 12.70 8.35 3.34
N PHE A 120 13.41 8.35 2.22
CA PHE A 120 14.79 8.81 2.10
C PHE A 120 15.75 8.23 3.13
N GLY A 121 15.65 6.91 3.38
CA GLY A 121 16.51 6.21 4.32
C GLY A 121 16.04 6.24 5.78
N ARG A 122 14.93 6.92 6.11
CA ARG A 122 14.35 6.97 7.44
C ARG A 122 12.99 6.31 7.52
N TRP A 123 12.78 5.47 8.53
CA TRP A 123 11.47 4.93 8.87
C TRP A 123 10.62 6.00 9.54
N ILE A 124 9.47 6.35 8.92
CA ILE A 124 8.58 7.42 9.41
C ILE A 124 7.60 6.87 10.42
N ARG A 125 7.68 7.35 11.66
CA ARG A 125 6.85 6.88 12.78
C ARG A 125 5.85 7.90 13.30
N HIS A 126 5.94 9.17 12.89
CA HIS A 126 5.14 10.26 13.41
C HIS A 126 4.37 11.00 12.30
N GLY A 127 3.73 12.10 12.65
CA GLY A 127 3.02 12.94 11.69
C GLY A 127 1.77 12.30 11.08
N GLY A 128 1.33 11.15 11.62
CA GLY A 128 0.16 10.44 11.13
C GLY A 128 0.39 9.52 9.96
N PHE A 129 1.65 9.24 9.63
CA PHE A 129 2.02 8.27 8.60
C PHE A 129 2.21 6.85 9.15
N TYR A 130 2.23 6.71 10.49
CA TYR A 130 2.31 5.43 11.16
C TYR A 130 1.38 5.43 12.40
N PRO A 131 0.72 4.28 12.71
CA PRO A 131 0.65 3.06 11.90
C PRO A 131 -0.29 3.23 10.70
N ASP A 132 0.19 2.87 9.51
CA ASP A 132 -0.61 2.81 8.28
C ASP A 132 -1.19 1.40 8.10
N HIS A 133 -2.34 1.12 8.73
CA HIS A 133 -2.94 -0.21 8.73
C HIS A 133 -3.45 -0.61 7.35
N LYS A 134 -2.99 -1.78 6.86
CA LYS A 134 -3.44 -2.40 5.61
C LYS A 134 -4.11 -3.74 5.89
N LEU A 135 -5.24 -4.03 5.24
CA LEU A 135 -5.87 -5.35 5.27
C LEU A 135 -5.08 -6.26 4.33
N ARG A 136 -4.26 -7.14 4.91
CA ARG A 136 -3.29 -7.94 4.13
C ARG A 136 -3.46 -9.43 4.29
N LEU A 137 -3.92 -9.92 5.45
CA LEU A 137 -4.16 -11.32 5.70
C LEU A 137 -5.65 -11.61 5.72
N PHE A 138 -6.11 -12.62 4.98
CA PHE A 138 -7.50 -13.03 4.96
C PHE A 138 -7.66 -14.49 4.49
N ARG A 139 -8.78 -15.11 4.84
CA ARG A 139 -9.12 -16.45 4.35
C ARG A 139 -9.29 -16.44 2.84
N ARG A 140 -8.82 -17.50 2.17
CA ARG A 140 -8.99 -17.66 0.73
C ARG A 140 -10.46 -17.53 0.33
N GLY A 141 -10.71 -16.75 -0.72
CA GLY A 141 -12.06 -16.47 -1.24
C GLY A 141 -12.88 -15.45 -0.41
N ALA A 142 -12.37 -14.98 0.75
CA ALA A 142 -13.13 -14.10 1.63
C ALA A 142 -12.97 -12.61 1.31
N ALA A 143 -11.97 -12.23 0.51
CA ALA A 143 -11.73 -10.83 0.15
C ALA A 143 -11.41 -10.67 -1.33
N ARG A 144 -11.85 -9.54 -1.89
CA ARG A 144 -11.60 -9.11 -3.27
C ARG A 144 -11.30 -7.64 -3.31
N LEU A 145 -10.51 -7.20 -4.29
CA LEU A 145 -10.30 -5.78 -4.56
C LEU A 145 -11.34 -5.28 -5.56
N SER A 146 -11.79 -4.03 -5.38
CA SER A 146 -12.62 -3.38 -6.39
C SER A 146 -11.80 -3.15 -7.67
N GLU A 147 -12.40 -3.43 -8.82
CA GLU A 147 -11.79 -3.26 -10.15
C GLU A 147 -11.72 -1.78 -10.60
N GLY A 148 -11.90 -0.83 -9.68
CA GLY A 148 -11.85 0.60 -9.99
C GLY A 148 -10.43 1.11 -10.22
N VAL A 149 -10.32 2.17 -11.02
CA VAL A 149 -9.06 2.90 -11.26
C VAL A 149 -8.64 3.64 -9.99
N GLY A 150 -7.55 3.21 -9.35
CA GLY A 150 -6.93 3.92 -8.25
C GLY A 150 -5.88 3.07 -7.51
N PRO A 151 -4.78 3.69 -7.04
CA PRO A 151 -3.67 2.99 -6.38
C PRO A 151 -4.02 2.48 -4.98
N HIS A 152 -5.19 2.84 -4.45
CA HIS A 152 -5.62 2.54 -3.08
C HIS A 152 -6.74 1.51 -2.99
N SER A 153 -6.80 0.55 -3.93
CA SER A 153 -7.74 -0.56 -3.80
C SER A 153 -7.42 -1.39 -2.55
N THR A 154 -8.26 -1.27 -1.53
CA THR A 154 -8.18 -2.09 -0.32
C THR A 154 -9.05 -3.33 -0.51
N PRO A 155 -8.58 -4.53 -0.13
CA PRO A 155 -9.41 -5.72 -0.17
C PRO A 155 -10.72 -5.50 0.61
N GLN A 156 -11.85 -5.79 -0.05
CA GLN A 156 -13.16 -5.74 0.58
C GLN A 156 -13.40 -7.08 1.30
N PHE A 157 -13.74 -7.01 2.58
CA PHE A 157 -14.01 -8.16 3.42
C PHE A 157 -15.25 -7.88 4.26
N ALA A 158 -16.20 -8.80 4.24
CA ALA A 158 -17.41 -8.73 5.08
C ALA A 158 -17.16 -9.49 6.40
N GLY A 159 -17.22 -8.78 7.53
CA GLY A 159 -17.08 -9.39 8.84
C GLY A 159 -16.08 -8.70 9.77
N PRO A 160 -15.95 -9.19 11.01
CA PRO A 160 -15.02 -8.66 11.99
C PRO A 160 -13.57 -8.95 11.59
N ARG A 161 -12.67 -8.02 11.90
CA ARG A 161 -11.27 -8.04 11.52
C ARG A 161 -10.38 -7.91 12.74
N GLY A 162 -9.37 -8.77 12.83
CA GLY A 162 -8.31 -8.67 13.83
C GLY A 162 -7.23 -7.64 13.46
N LYS A 163 -6.27 -7.47 14.36
CA LYS A 163 -5.05 -6.67 14.12
C LYS A 163 -3.85 -7.46 14.59
N LEU A 164 -2.79 -7.49 13.79
CA LEU A 164 -1.46 -7.93 14.22
C LEU A 164 -0.63 -6.71 14.59
N LYS A 165 0.44 -6.93 15.37
CA LYS A 165 1.28 -5.85 15.91
C LYS A 165 2.60 -5.71 15.16
N GLY A 166 3.13 -6.82 14.61
CA GLY A 166 4.35 -6.81 13.84
C GLY A 166 4.24 -5.97 12.58
N ASP A 167 5.30 -5.24 12.24
CA ASP A 167 5.31 -4.31 11.12
C ASP A 167 5.55 -5.00 9.78
N MET A 168 4.91 -4.47 8.75
CA MET A 168 5.27 -4.65 7.36
C MET A 168 6.05 -3.41 6.91
N LEU A 169 7.33 -3.60 6.58
CA LEU A 169 8.25 -2.55 6.13
C LEU A 169 8.01 -2.26 4.64
N HIS A 170 7.83 -1.00 4.25
CA HIS A 170 7.55 -0.61 2.88
C HIS A 170 8.63 0.34 2.37
N TYR A 171 9.39 -0.09 1.38
CA TYR A 171 10.50 0.65 0.76
C TYR A 171 10.01 1.60 -0.34
N ALA A 172 9.00 2.41 -0.02
CA ALA A 172 8.21 3.18 -0.97
C ALA A 172 8.99 4.26 -1.73
N TYR A 173 9.85 4.99 -1.03
CA TYR A 173 10.42 6.24 -1.55
C TYR A 173 11.93 6.31 -1.33
N PRO A 174 12.73 5.58 -2.15
CA PRO A 174 14.19 5.60 -2.04
C PRO A 174 14.77 6.96 -2.45
N THR A 175 14.13 7.69 -3.38
CA THR A 175 14.60 8.98 -3.88
C THR A 175 13.47 10.00 -3.98
N MET A 176 13.85 11.30 -4.01
CA MET A 176 12.90 12.40 -4.24
C MET A 176 12.20 12.28 -5.60
N ALA A 177 12.91 11.85 -6.64
CA ALA A 177 12.33 11.70 -7.98
C ALA A 177 11.17 10.70 -7.97
N VAL A 178 11.35 9.52 -7.39
CA VAL A 178 10.30 8.49 -7.23
C VAL A 178 9.13 9.04 -6.42
N TYR A 179 9.40 9.74 -5.32
CA TYR A 179 8.33 10.34 -4.52
C TYR A 179 7.51 11.35 -5.31
N LEU A 180 8.16 12.29 -6.01
CA LEU A 180 7.48 13.33 -6.79
C LEU A 180 6.66 12.74 -7.94
N GLU A 181 7.16 11.71 -8.62
CA GLU A 181 6.42 11.00 -9.66
C GLU A 181 5.14 10.38 -9.11
N HIS A 182 5.22 9.66 -7.98
CA HIS A 182 4.06 9.07 -7.31
C HIS A 182 3.07 10.14 -6.86
N MET A 183 3.54 11.23 -6.23
CA MET A 183 2.65 12.30 -5.77
C MET A 183 1.98 13.03 -6.95
N ASN A 184 2.68 13.20 -8.07
CA ASN A 184 2.11 13.78 -9.28
C ASN A 184 1.00 12.89 -9.85
N ARG A 185 1.23 11.57 -9.96
CA ARG A 185 0.24 10.58 -10.41
C ARG A 185 -0.98 10.56 -9.48
N TYR A 186 -0.79 10.39 -8.17
CA TYR A 186 -1.88 10.35 -7.19
C TYR A 186 -2.68 11.65 -7.14
N SER A 187 -2.02 12.81 -7.27
CA SER A 187 -2.74 14.08 -7.30
C SER A 187 -3.59 14.25 -8.57
N ASN A 188 -3.19 13.67 -9.72
CA ASN A 188 -4.01 13.63 -10.94
C ASN A 188 -5.27 12.78 -10.72
N GLU A 189 -5.12 11.56 -10.20
CA GLU A 189 -6.23 10.63 -9.94
C GLU A 189 -7.25 11.22 -8.96
N ILE A 190 -6.77 11.78 -7.84
CA ILE A 190 -7.66 12.43 -6.85
C ILE A 190 -8.32 13.68 -7.42
N ALA A 191 -7.62 14.45 -8.25
CA ALA A 191 -8.23 15.62 -8.91
C ALA A 191 -9.38 15.22 -9.84
N GLN A 192 -9.24 14.13 -10.59
CA GLN A 192 -10.32 13.59 -11.42
C GLN A 192 -11.51 13.15 -10.57
N LEU A 193 -11.28 12.45 -9.46
CA LEU A 193 -12.33 12.05 -8.52
C LEU A 193 -13.05 13.25 -7.89
N LEU A 194 -12.31 14.30 -7.52
CA LEU A 194 -12.88 15.54 -6.99
C LEU A 194 -13.74 16.23 -8.05
N ALA A 195 -13.25 16.31 -9.28
CA ALA A 195 -13.99 16.91 -10.40
C ALA A 195 -15.26 16.12 -10.75
N ALA A 196 -15.20 14.80 -10.74
CA ALA A 196 -16.36 13.93 -10.94
C ALA A 196 -17.44 14.12 -9.87
N ARG A 197 -17.03 14.47 -8.63
CA ARG A 197 -17.94 14.77 -7.49
C ARG A 197 -18.35 16.24 -7.41
N GLY A 198 -18.05 17.07 -8.40
CA GLY A 198 -18.36 18.52 -8.41
C GLY A 198 -17.53 19.35 -7.42
N ARG A 199 -16.48 18.78 -6.82
CA ARG A 199 -15.62 19.47 -5.82
C ARG A 199 -14.43 20.15 -6.49
N THR A 200 -14.70 21.12 -7.36
CA THR A 200 -13.69 21.76 -8.22
C THR A 200 -13.16 23.09 -7.70
N SER A 201 -13.66 23.59 -6.57
CA SER A 201 -13.19 24.85 -5.93
C SER A 201 -13.17 26.05 -6.89
N THR A 202 -14.22 26.24 -7.71
CA THR A 202 -14.27 27.28 -8.74
C THR A 202 -14.46 28.70 -8.19
N SER A 203 -15.06 28.87 -7.00
CA SER A 203 -15.09 30.18 -6.33
C SER A 203 -13.75 30.51 -5.68
N LEU A 204 -13.39 31.80 -5.63
CA LEU A 204 -12.15 32.26 -5.01
C LEU A 204 -12.06 31.83 -3.53
N ALA A 205 -13.13 31.90 -2.79
CA ALA A 205 -13.18 31.48 -1.38
C ALA A 205 -12.90 29.98 -1.23
N ALA A 206 -13.55 29.14 -2.04
CA ALA A 206 -13.31 27.68 -2.04
C ALA A 206 -11.89 27.34 -2.50
N PHE A 207 -11.33 28.06 -3.48
CA PHE A 207 -9.95 27.89 -3.91
C PHE A 207 -8.97 28.23 -2.78
N LEU A 208 -9.10 29.39 -2.15
CA LEU A 208 -8.22 29.80 -1.04
C LEU A 208 -8.32 28.83 0.14
N LEU A 209 -9.52 28.35 0.46
CA LEU A 209 -9.71 27.39 1.54
C LEU A 209 -9.04 26.04 1.22
N ASN A 210 -9.32 25.47 0.04
CA ASN A 210 -8.89 24.10 -0.28
C ASN A 210 -7.45 24.03 -0.79
N ALA A 211 -7.03 24.98 -1.65
CA ALA A 211 -5.72 24.92 -2.28
C ALA A 211 -4.63 25.67 -1.50
N VAL A 212 -4.99 26.52 -0.51
CA VAL A 212 -4.01 27.28 0.29
C VAL A 212 -4.13 26.97 1.78
N ALA A 213 -5.28 27.27 2.40
CA ALA A 213 -5.43 27.13 3.85
C ALA A 213 -5.35 25.66 4.31
N ASN A 214 -5.99 24.72 3.60
CA ASN A 214 -5.96 23.28 3.93
C ASN A 214 -4.55 22.66 3.87
N PRO A 215 -3.72 22.87 2.84
CA PRO A 215 -2.32 22.43 2.84
C PRO A 215 -1.54 22.96 4.06
N VAL A 216 -1.64 24.25 4.35
CA VAL A 216 -0.93 24.88 5.48
C VAL A 216 -1.41 24.30 6.81
N ALA A 217 -2.72 24.20 7.02
CA ALA A 217 -3.29 23.59 8.23
C ALA A 217 -2.86 22.12 8.39
N THR A 218 -2.83 21.36 7.29
CA THR A 218 -2.36 19.96 7.32
C THR A 218 -0.89 19.87 7.71
N PHE A 219 -0.03 20.74 7.16
CA PHE A 219 1.37 20.80 7.58
C PHE A 219 1.48 21.08 9.08
N ILE A 220 0.85 22.14 9.57
CA ILE A 220 0.90 22.53 10.98
C ILE A 220 0.42 21.39 11.88
N TYR A 221 -0.74 20.81 11.55
CA TYR A 221 -1.32 19.73 12.33
C TYR A 221 -0.43 18.49 12.36
N ASN A 222 0.02 17.99 11.21
CA ASN A 222 0.82 16.77 11.14
C ASN A 222 2.23 16.98 11.71
N TYR A 223 2.87 18.10 11.39
CA TYR A 223 4.25 18.33 11.80
C TYR A 223 4.37 18.64 13.30
N PHE A 224 3.50 19.50 13.82
CA PHE A 224 3.58 19.94 15.22
C PHE A 224 2.68 19.09 16.14
N PHE A 225 1.39 18.96 15.84
CA PHE A 225 0.45 18.30 16.76
C PHE A 225 0.50 16.78 16.70
N ARG A 226 0.88 16.20 15.55
CA ARG A 226 1.14 14.76 15.41
C ARG A 226 2.61 14.39 15.49
N LEU A 227 3.43 15.32 15.99
CA LEU A 227 4.86 15.09 16.31
C LEU A 227 5.73 14.73 15.09
N GLY A 228 5.36 15.14 13.88
CA GLY A 228 6.13 14.85 12.66
C GLY A 228 7.58 15.34 12.70
N PHE A 229 7.88 16.36 13.54
CA PHE A 229 9.24 16.86 13.77
C PHE A 229 10.18 15.83 14.43
N LEU A 230 9.63 14.82 15.11
CA LEU A 230 10.45 13.74 15.70
C LEU A 230 11.07 12.83 14.63
N ASP A 231 10.56 12.84 13.42
CA ASP A 231 11.16 12.12 12.29
C ASP A 231 12.30 12.91 11.60
N GLY A 232 12.81 13.97 12.23
CA GLY A 232 13.99 14.71 11.81
C GLY A 232 13.80 15.49 10.52
N ARG A 233 14.88 15.61 9.73
CA ARG A 233 14.89 16.34 8.44
C ARG A 233 14.00 15.66 7.40
N GLU A 234 13.96 14.34 7.40
CA GLU A 234 13.14 13.53 6.52
C GLU A 234 11.65 13.75 6.82
N GLY A 235 11.28 13.83 8.13
CA GLY A 235 9.96 14.20 8.58
C GLY A 235 9.54 15.60 8.11
N LEU A 236 10.43 16.59 8.26
CA LEU A 236 10.14 17.96 7.75
C LEU A 236 9.91 17.95 6.24
N THR A 237 10.81 17.30 5.50
CA THR A 237 10.72 17.21 4.04
C THR A 237 9.44 16.49 3.60
N LEU A 238 9.09 15.39 4.26
CA LEU A 238 7.86 14.65 3.99
C LEU A 238 6.62 15.52 4.19
N HIS A 239 6.54 16.24 5.33
CA HIS A 239 5.35 17.05 5.65
C HIS A 239 5.20 18.26 4.73
N ILE A 240 6.31 18.91 4.32
CA ILE A 240 6.29 19.97 3.30
C ILE A 240 5.76 19.38 1.98
N ASN A 241 6.35 18.29 1.50
CA ASN A 241 5.96 17.69 0.24
C ASN A 241 4.52 17.14 0.26
N HIS A 242 4.06 16.59 1.38
CA HIS A 242 2.68 16.17 1.54
C HIS A 242 1.71 17.36 1.46
N SER A 243 2.07 18.50 2.04
CA SER A 243 1.32 19.75 1.95
C SER A 243 1.23 20.24 0.49
N VAL A 244 2.36 20.19 -0.23
CA VAL A 244 2.42 20.52 -1.67
C VAL A 244 1.54 19.54 -2.48
N TYR A 245 1.56 18.24 -2.18
CA TYR A 245 0.67 17.26 -2.80
C TYR A 245 -0.82 17.61 -2.59
N ILE A 246 -1.20 18.03 -1.36
CA ILE A 246 -2.57 18.47 -1.07
C ILE A 246 -2.93 19.72 -1.91
N HIS A 247 -2.01 20.67 -2.05
CA HIS A 247 -2.17 21.81 -2.93
C HIS A 247 -2.40 21.37 -4.38
N TRP A 248 -1.55 20.50 -4.92
CA TRP A 248 -1.64 20.03 -6.31
C TRP A 248 -2.99 19.40 -6.64
N LYS A 249 -3.51 18.51 -5.79
CA LYS A 249 -4.79 17.84 -6.08
C LYS A 249 -5.96 18.83 -6.21
N PHE A 250 -5.98 19.91 -5.40
CA PHE A 250 -7.03 20.92 -5.48
C PHE A 250 -6.84 21.89 -6.64
N VAL A 251 -5.61 22.30 -6.94
CA VAL A 251 -5.31 23.14 -8.13
C VAL A 251 -5.66 22.38 -9.42
N LYS A 252 -5.29 21.10 -9.52
CA LYS A 252 -5.63 20.26 -10.67
C LYS A 252 -7.14 20.06 -10.80
N ALA A 253 -7.87 19.84 -9.68
CA ALA A 253 -9.32 19.73 -9.68
C ALA A 253 -10.00 21.04 -10.11
N TRP A 254 -9.48 22.20 -9.64
CA TRP A 254 -9.93 23.51 -10.09
C TRP A 254 -9.78 23.70 -11.60
N ARG A 255 -8.61 23.38 -12.16
CA ARG A 255 -8.37 23.46 -13.61
C ARG A 255 -9.35 22.58 -14.42
N LEU A 256 -9.62 21.35 -13.94
CA LEU A 256 -10.63 20.47 -14.54
C LEU A 256 -12.05 21.06 -14.48
N GLY A 257 -12.36 21.83 -13.43
CA GLY A 257 -13.65 22.50 -13.29
C GLY A 257 -13.84 23.69 -14.25
N LEU A 258 -12.77 24.39 -14.60
CA LEU A 258 -12.81 25.48 -15.59
C LEU A 258 -13.02 24.98 -17.02
N GLY A 259 -12.53 23.78 -17.35
CA GLY A 259 -12.70 23.20 -18.70
C GLY A 259 -14.08 22.61 -18.96
N LYS A 260 -14.99 22.65 -17.99
CA LYS A 260 -16.38 22.19 -18.11
C LYS A 260 -17.39 23.35 -18.21
N GLN A 261 -16.92 24.60 -18.19
CA GLN A 261 -17.70 25.79 -18.49
C GLN A 261 -17.46 26.24 -19.93
#